data_9b39a4fa06ac1c43b9566a74cd667a2f
#
_entry.id   9b39a4fa06ac1c43b9566a74cd667a2f
#
_cell.length_a   1.000
_cell.length_b   1.000
_cell.length_c   1.000
_cell.angle_alpha   90.00
_cell.angle_beta   90.00
_cell.angle_gamma   90.00
#
_symmetry.space_group_name_H-M   'P 1'
#
loop_
_entity.id
_entity.type
_entity.pdbx_description
1 polymer ?
#
loop_
_entity_poly.entity_id
_entity_poly.type
_entity_poly.pdbx_seq_one_letter_code
_entity_poly.pdbx_strand_id
1 'polypeptide(L)'
;MPVKLVVVVRTDLDMGRGKLAAQVAHAAVVAALSAQGRPDFGTWLGEGQPKVVLSVSDGERLGAVAAAADAAGLPVHVIRDAGRTQLAPGTPTCCAIGPAETARIDAVTGDLSLL
;
A
#
# COMPACT_ATOMS: atom_id res chain seq x y z
N MET A 1 -3.12 -12.96 16.37
CA MET A 1 -2.22 -12.97 15.21
C MET A 1 -1.83 -11.53 14.90
N PRO A 2 -0.54 -11.26 14.65
CA PRO A 2 -0.13 -9.90 14.28
C PRO A 2 -0.75 -9.47 12.95
N VAL A 3 -1.11 -8.20 12.89
CA VAL A 3 -1.75 -7.57 11.73
C VAL A 3 -0.90 -6.36 11.34
N LYS A 4 -0.74 -6.15 10.05
CA LYS A 4 -0.02 -4.96 9.56
C LYS A 4 -0.65 -4.40 8.29
N LEU A 5 -0.24 -3.21 7.94
CA LEU A 5 -0.52 -2.56 6.66
C LEU A 5 0.79 -2.42 5.89
N VAL A 6 0.77 -2.73 4.62
CA VAL A 6 1.91 -2.51 3.72
C VAL A 6 1.53 -1.50 2.67
N VAL A 7 2.41 -0.56 2.38
CA VAL A 7 2.31 0.32 1.22
C VAL A 7 3.48 0.02 0.29
N VAL A 8 3.19 -0.26 -0.97
CA VAL A 8 4.19 -0.56 -1.99
C VAL A 8 4.28 0.63 -2.95
N VAL A 9 5.48 1.18 -3.12
CA VAL A 9 5.72 2.41 -3.87
C VAL A 9 6.58 2.12 -5.10
N ARG A 10 6.24 2.74 -6.25
CA ARG A 10 7.10 2.74 -7.44
C ARG A 10 8.26 3.68 -7.22
N THR A 11 9.46 3.25 -7.57
CA THR A 11 10.66 4.09 -7.42
C THR A 11 11.11 4.75 -8.72
N ASP A 12 10.45 4.46 -9.85
CA ASP A 12 10.80 5.00 -11.16
C ASP A 12 10.17 6.38 -11.44
N LEU A 13 9.24 6.83 -10.60
CA LEU A 13 8.62 8.14 -10.75
C LEU A 13 9.46 9.21 -10.07
N ASP A 14 9.50 10.39 -10.69
CA ASP A 14 10.20 11.55 -10.12
C ASP A 14 9.28 12.23 -9.10
N MET A 15 9.26 11.68 -7.89
CA MET A 15 8.51 12.25 -6.78
C MET A 15 9.47 12.76 -5.71
N GLY A 16 9.34 14.04 -5.37
CA GLY A 16 10.05 14.59 -4.22
C GLY A 16 9.55 13.97 -2.91
N ARG A 17 10.31 14.16 -1.84
CA ARG A 17 9.99 13.55 -0.53
C ARG A 17 8.58 13.89 -0.05
N GLY A 18 8.17 15.16 -0.18
CA GLY A 18 6.85 15.58 0.27
C GLY A 18 5.73 14.90 -0.48
N LYS A 19 5.85 14.82 -1.81
CA LYS A 19 4.87 14.12 -2.63
C LYS A 19 4.82 12.63 -2.30
N LEU A 20 5.98 12.01 -2.17
CA LEU A 20 6.08 10.59 -1.81
C LEU A 20 5.40 10.31 -0.47
N ALA A 21 5.71 11.13 0.54
CA ALA A 21 5.11 10.99 1.87
C ALA A 21 3.58 11.18 1.81
N ALA A 22 3.11 12.15 1.03
CA ALA A 22 1.67 12.41 0.88
C ALA A 22 0.95 11.23 0.20
N GLN A 23 1.55 10.62 -0.81
CA GLN A 23 0.97 9.46 -1.49
C GLN A 23 0.90 8.24 -0.56
N VAL A 24 1.94 8.01 0.23
CA VAL A 24 1.95 6.91 1.22
C VAL A 24 0.89 7.16 2.30
N ALA A 25 0.79 8.39 2.80
CA ALA A 25 -0.23 8.76 3.79
C ALA A 25 -1.64 8.59 3.20
N HIS A 26 -1.84 9.00 1.95
CA HIS A 26 -3.13 8.82 1.26
C HIS A 26 -3.50 7.33 1.20
N ALA A 27 -2.57 6.48 0.81
CA ALA A 27 -2.79 5.03 0.73
C ALA A 27 -3.20 4.46 2.10
N ALA A 28 -2.49 4.86 3.17
CA ALA A 28 -2.78 4.40 4.52
C ALA A 28 -4.17 4.84 5.00
N VAL A 29 -4.56 6.08 4.71
CA VAL A 29 -5.88 6.60 5.10
C VAL A 29 -6.99 5.87 4.34
N VAL A 30 -6.86 5.68 3.04
CA VAL A 30 -7.85 4.94 2.24
C VAL A 30 -8.01 3.52 2.78
N ALA A 31 -6.90 2.83 3.04
CA ALA A 31 -6.93 1.47 3.57
C ALA A 31 -7.61 1.40 4.95
N ALA A 32 -7.27 2.33 5.84
CA ALA A 32 -7.85 2.39 7.18
C ALA A 32 -9.36 2.65 7.15
N LEU A 33 -9.78 3.64 6.37
CA LEU A 33 -11.20 3.98 6.25
C LEU A 33 -12.01 2.82 5.66
N SER A 34 -11.45 2.13 4.67
CA SER A 34 -12.11 0.98 4.05
C SER A 34 -12.18 -0.24 4.97
N ALA A 35 -11.29 -0.34 5.94
CA ALA A 35 -11.21 -1.47 6.85
C ALA A 35 -12.11 -1.32 8.09
N GLN A 36 -12.68 -0.14 8.33
CA GLN A 36 -13.55 0.09 9.48
C GLN A 36 -14.69 -0.92 9.50
N GLY A 37 -14.97 -1.48 10.69
CA GLY A 37 -16.00 -2.49 10.86
C GLY A 37 -15.52 -3.92 10.63
N ARG A 38 -14.29 -4.12 10.13
CA ARG A 38 -13.69 -5.46 9.97
C ARG A 38 -12.89 -5.82 11.22
N PRO A 39 -12.81 -7.11 11.57
CA PRO A 39 -12.05 -7.54 12.77
C PRO A 39 -10.58 -7.12 12.74
N ASP A 40 -9.92 -7.19 11.60
CA ASP A 40 -8.51 -6.85 11.47
C ASP A 40 -8.23 -5.38 11.74
N PHE A 41 -9.20 -4.49 11.49
CA PHE A 41 -9.03 -3.06 11.78
C PHE A 41 -8.85 -2.81 13.27
N GLY A 42 -9.71 -3.39 14.11
CA GLY A 42 -9.61 -3.24 15.56
C GLY A 42 -8.30 -3.81 16.11
N THR A 43 -7.90 -4.98 15.62
CA THR A 43 -6.64 -5.61 16.02
C THR A 43 -5.45 -4.72 15.62
N TRP A 44 -5.45 -4.20 14.40
CA TRP A 44 -4.41 -3.32 13.90
C TRP A 44 -4.28 -2.04 14.74
N LEU A 45 -5.43 -1.40 15.05
CA LEU A 45 -5.44 -0.23 15.94
C LEU A 45 -4.85 -0.56 17.30
N GLY A 46 -5.28 -1.68 17.89
CA GLY A 46 -4.82 -2.11 19.21
C GLY A 46 -3.34 -2.43 19.26
N GLU A 47 -2.74 -2.84 18.15
CA GLU A 47 -1.32 -3.13 18.02
C GLU A 47 -0.47 -1.90 17.69
N GLY A 48 -1.07 -0.72 17.63
CA GLY A 48 -0.36 0.51 17.34
C GLY A 48 -0.26 0.86 15.86
N GLN A 49 -1.11 0.30 15.03
CA GLN A 49 -1.18 0.58 13.60
C GLN A 49 0.15 0.30 12.87
N PRO A 50 0.73 -0.90 13.02
CA PRO A 50 2.00 -1.20 12.38
C PRO A 50 1.89 -1.13 10.86
N LYS A 51 2.85 -0.47 10.22
CA LYS A 51 2.90 -0.33 8.78
C LYS A 51 4.33 -0.35 8.28
N VAL A 52 4.51 -0.87 7.07
CA VAL A 52 5.80 -1.00 6.40
C VAL A 52 5.65 -0.44 4.99
N VAL A 53 6.65 0.28 4.53
CA VAL A 53 6.68 0.82 3.17
C VAL A 53 7.74 0.08 2.37
N LEU A 54 7.31 -0.55 1.29
CA LEU A 54 8.14 -1.36 0.41
C LEU A 54 8.24 -0.69 -0.96
N SER A 55 9.13 -1.18 -1.80
CA SER A 55 9.37 -0.60 -3.12
C SER A 55 9.30 -1.64 -4.22
N VAL A 56 8.88 -1.18 -5.40
CA VAL A 56 8.99 -1.88 -6.68
C VAL A 56 9.57 -0.92 -7.72
N SER A 57 10.16 -1.45 -8.78
CA SER A 57 10.94 -0.63 -9.71
C SER A 57 10.10 0.08 -10.78
N ASP A 58 8.86 -0.31 -11.01
CA ASP A 58 8.02 0.26 -12.07
C ASP A 58 6.53 -0.03 -11.87
N GLY A 59 5.71 0.54 -12.75
CA GLY A 59 4.25 0.38 -12.70
C GLY A 59 3.76 -1.01 -13.02
N GLU A 60 4.47 -1.75 -13.87
CA GLU A 60 4.11 -3.14 -14.18
C GLU A 60 4.25 -4.01 -12.94
N ARG A 61 5.35 -3.85 -12.19
CA ARG A 61 5.57 -4.58 -10.94
C ARG A 61 4.58 -4.18 -9.87
N LEU A 62 4.25 -2.89 -9.77
CA LEU A 62 3.21 -2.42 -8.85
C LEU A 62 1.87 -3.11 -9.17
N GLY A 63 1.48 -3.14 -10.43
CA GLY A 63 0.24 -3.80 -10.87
C GLY A 63 0.24 -5.29 -10.57
N ALA A 64 1.38 -5.96 -10.76
CA ALA A 64 1.50 -7.40 -10.47
C ALA A 64 1.33 -7.69 -8.98
N VAL A 65 1.92 -6.87 -8.11
CA VAL A 65 1.78 -7.02 -6.65
C VAL A 65 0.32 -6.77 -6.23
N ALA A 66 -0.30 -5.73 -6.74
CA ALA A 66 -1.70 -5.42 -6.44
C ALA A 66 -2.62 -6.56 -6.88
N ALA A 67 -2.40 -7.12 -8.06
CA ALA A 67 -3.18 -8.25 -8.57
C ALA A 67 -2.99 -9.50 -7.73
N ALA A 68 -1.76 -9.79 -7.31
CA ALA A 68 -1.47 -10.93 -6.44
C ALA A 68 -2.15 -10.78 -5.07
N ALA A 69 -2.15 -9.58 -4.50
CA ALA A 69 -2.83 -9.30 -3.23
C ALA A 69 -4.34 -9.50 -3.36
N ASP A 70 -4.93 -8.99 -4.44
CA ASP A 70 -6.35 -9.16 -4.72
C ASP A 70 -6.73 -10.63 -4.88
N ALA A 71 -5.94 -11.37 -5.65
CA ALA A 71 -6.14 -12.81 -5.87
C ALA A 71 -6.03 -13.61 -4.56
N ALA A 72 -5.23 -13.12 -3.60
CA ALA A 72 -5.10 -13.75 -2.28
C ALA A 72 -6.23 -13.35 -1.32
N GLY A 73 -7.19 -12.55 -1.76
CA GLY A 73 -8.30 -12.09 -0.93
C GLY A 73 -7.93 -11.00 0.07
N LEU A 74 -6.78 -10.34 -0.11
CA LEU A 74 -6.36 -9.25 0.75
C LEU A 74 -7.01 -7.94 0.32
N PRO A 75 -7.32 -7.03 1.26
CA PRO A 75 -7.72 -5.67 0.88
C PRO A 75 -6.57 -4.99 0.15
N VAL A 76 -6.84 -4.40 -1.01
CA VAL A 76 -5.84 -3.68 -1.79
C VAL A 76 -6.45 -2.42 -2.39
N HIS A 77 -5.71 -1.31 -2.32
CA HIS A 77 -6.13 -0.02 -2.87
C HIS A 77 -4.97 0.61 -3.63
N VAL A 78 -5.16 0.83 -4.93
CA VAL A 78 -4.18 1.50 -5.78
C VAL A 78 -4.43 3.00 -5.72
N ILE A 79 -3.36 3.76 -5.46
CA ILE A 79 -3.42 5.22 -5.41
C ILE A 79 -2.89 5.78 -6.71
N ARG A 80 -3.64 6.72 -7.29
CA ARG A 80 -3.29 7.36 -8.55
C ARG A 80 -3.08 8.84 -8.35
N ASP A 81 -2.16 9.42 -9.10
CA ASP A 81 -1.94 10.86 -9.06
C ASP A 81 -3.16 11.59 -9.62
N ALA A 82 -3.56 12.69 -8.96
CA ALA A 82 -4.71 13.48 -9.36
C ALA A 82 -4.43 14.44 -10.53
N GLY A 83 -3.20 14.47 -11.04
CA GLY A 83 -2.81 15.36 -12.14
C GLY A 83 -2.50 16.80 -11.70
N ARG A 84 -2.28 17.01 -10.40
CA ARG A 84 -1.94 18.33 -9.84
C ARG A 84 -0.43 18.53 -9.71
N THR A 85 0.35 17.62 -10.27
CA THR A 85 1.81 17.59 -10.19
C THR A 85 2.39 17.39 -11.57
N GLN A 86 3.69 17.07 -11.64
CA GLN A 86 4.39 16.78 -12.89
C GLN A 86 3.98 15.43 -13.49
N LEU A 87 3.33 14.57 -12.72
CA LEU A 87 2.88 13.27 -13.22
C LEU A 87 1.59 13.41 -14.02
N ALA A 88 1.42 12.55 -15.03
CA ALA A 88 0.19 12.50 -15.80
C ALA A 88 -1.00 12.11 -14.91
N PRO A 89 -2.19 12.69 -15.13
CA PRO A 89 -3.38 12.32 -14.35
C PRO A 89 -3.64 10.82 -14.42
N GLY A 90 -3.97 10.22 -13.28
CA GLY A 90 -4.26 8.80 -13.19
C GLY A 90 -3.05 7.89 -13.14
N THR A 91 -1.82 8.42 -13.10
CA THR A 91 -0.61 7.59 -12.95
C THR A 91 -0.66 6.85 -11.61
N PRO A 92 -0.59 5.50 -11.60
CA PRO A 92 -0.50 4.75 -10.35
C PRO A 92 0.85 5.04 -9.67
N THR A 93 0.82 5.39 -8.39
CA THR A 93 2.03 5.75 -7.63
C THR A 93 2.40 4.72 -6.59
N CYS A 94 1.41 4.17 -5.91
CA CYS A 94 1.60 3.17 -4.87
C CYS A 94 0.30 2.40 -4.65
N CYS A 95 0.38 1.34 -3.84
CA CYS A 95 -0.82 0.64 -3.40
C CYS A 95 -0.69 0.28 -1.92
N ALA A 96 -1.83 0.25 -1.22
CA ALA A 96 -1.93 -0.22 0.15
C ALA A 96 -2.49 -1.64 0.15
N ILE A 97 -1.91 -2.51 0.98
CA ILE A 97 -2.34 -3.90 1.17
C ILE A 97 -2.59 -4.11 2.65
N GLY A 98 -3.81 -4.42 3.02
CA GLY A 98 -4.23 -4.60 4.40
C GLY A 98 -5.10 -3.46 4.92
N PRO A 99 -5.28 -3.34 6.26
CA PRO A 99 -4.71 -4.20 7.32
C PRO A 99 -5.14 -5.66 7.21
N ALA A 100 -4.22 -6.57 7.41
CA ALA A 100 -4.50 -8.01 7.41
C ALA A 100 -3.40 -8.74 8.18
N GLU A 101 -3.61 -10.02 8.41
CA GLU A 101 -2.61 -10.86 9.08
C GLU A 101 -1.27 -10.78 8.37
N THR A 102 -0.22 -10.54 9.14
CA THR A 102 1.15 -10.38 8.65
C THR A 102 1.58 -11.55 7.76
N ALA A 103 1.29 -12.77 8.17
CA ALA A 103 1.68 -13.95 7.38
C ALA A 103 1.03 -13.96 5.99
N ARG A 104 -0.23 -13.52 5.87
CA ARG A 104 -0.93 -13.46 4.59
C ARG A 104 -0.33 -12.38 3.68
N ILE A 105 0.00 -11.23 4.25
CA ILE A 105 0.63 -10.15 3.50
C ILE A 105 2.05 -10.54 3.07
N ASP A 106 2.81 -11.17 3.97
CA ASP A 106 4.18 -11.62 3.64
C ASP A 106 4.21 -12.64 2.51
N ALA A 107 3.19 -13.46 2.37
CA ALA A 107 3.11 -14.40 1.26
C ALA A 107 3.10 -13.69 -0.11
N VAL A 108 2.64 -12.44 -0.15
CA VAL A 108 2.59 -11.63 -1.39
C VAL A 108 3.78 -10.67 -1.49
N THR A 109 4.20 -10.06 -0.39
CA THR A 109 5.18 -8.95 -0.41
C THR A 109 6.49 -9.25 0.32
N GLY A 110 6.66 -10.44 0.87
CA GLY A 110 7.80 -10.75 1.75
C GLY A 110 9.17 -10.69 1.08
N ASP A 111 9.24 -10.75 -0.25
CA ASP A 111 10.47 -10.66 -1.02
C ASP A 111 10.78 -9.24 -1.53
N LEU A 112 9.91 -8.28 -1.26
CA LEU A 112 10.13 -6.89 -1.68
C LEU A 112 11.05 -6.16 -0.72
N SER A 113 11.82 -5.22 -1.26
CA SER A 113 12.74 -4.40 -0.48
C SER A 113 12.01 -3.25 0.21
N LEU A 114 12.54 -2.82 1.35
CA LEU A 114 12.09 -1.58 2.00
C LEU A 114 12.37 -0.39 1.08
N LEU A 115 11.49 0.59 1.13
CA LEU A 115 11.70 1.84 0.39
C LEU A 115 12.90 2.60 0.90
#